data_b9fea03d6bf71ddf646e4427c5e4e3f1
#
_entry.id   b9fea03d6bf71ddf646e4427c5e4e3f1
#
_cell.length_a   1.000
_cell.length_b   1.000
_cell.length_c   1.000
_cell.angle_alpha   90.00
_cell.angle_beta   90.00
_cell.angle_gamma   90.00
#
_symmetry.space_group_name_H-M   'P 1'
#
loop_
_entity.id
_entity.type
_entity.pdbx_description
1 polymer ?
#
loop_
_entity_poly.entity_id
_entity_poly.type
_entity_poly.pdbx_seq_one_letter_code
_entity_poly.pdbx_strand_id
1 'polypeptide(L)'
;MGMLFIFVMNLPNIARPDTKIHRPVVGMPGISVKIGDHCYHGLCDIGASVSAIPYKLYQEIMNDIAPAEIEDIDVTIKLANRDTISPIGIFRDVEVLCGKIKYPTDFLVLGSPQDDFCPIIFGRPFFNTVNAKIDCEKQTVDVSFGDESHEFNFSKFSRKLHEKEFLEMN
;
A
#
# COMPACT_ATOMS: atom_id res chain seq x y z
N MET A 1 9.17 -13.57 9.16
CA MET A 1 8.01 -14.42 8.84
C MET A 1 6.99 -13.53 8.13
N GLY A 2 6.87 -13.72 6.82
CA GLY A 2 6.23 -12.76 5.93
C GLY A 2 4.73 -12.65 6.18
N MET A 3 4.22 -11.45 6.03
CA MET A 3 2.79 -11.18 5.88
C MET A 3 2.30 -12.02 4.70
N LEU A 4 1.44 -13.02 4.97
CA LEU A 4 0.92 -13.91 3.94
C LEU A 4 -0.09 -13.15 3.10
N PHE A 5 0.40 -12.43 2.09
CA PHE A 5 -0.42 -12.12 0.95
C PHE A 5 -0.60 -13.42 0.18
N ILE A 6 -1.80 -13.97 0.14
CA ILE A 6 -2.10 -15.08 -0.76
C ILE A 6 -2.16 -14.48 -2.18
N PHE A 7 -0.99 -14.30 -2.79
CA PHE A 7 -0.89 -14.12 -4.22
C PHE A 7 -1.05 -15.48 -4.87
N VAL A 8 -2.23 -15.80 -5.34
CA VAL A 8 -2.39 -16.90 -6.27
C VAL A 8 -1.82 -16.46 -7.62
N MET A 9 -0.49 -16.63 -7.78
CA MET A 9 0.26 -16.23 -8.97
C MET A 9 -0.07 -17.08 -10.20
N ASN A 10 -0.78 -18.20 -10.06
CA ASN A 10 -1.27 -19.04 -11.14
C ASN A 10 -2.60 -19.65 -10.71
N LEU A 11 -3.69 -18.95 -10.98
CA LEU A 11 -4.97 -19.63 -11.11
C LEU A 11 -4.88 -20.52 -12.37
N PRO A 12 -4.97 -21.84 -12.24
CA PRO A 12 -5.20 -22.66 -13.43
C PRO A 12 -6.47 -22.12 -14.08
N ASN A 13 -6.47 -22.09 -15.40
CA ASN A 13 -7.56 -21.61 -16.23
C ASN A 13 -8.84 -22.35 -15.84
N ILE A 14 -9.58 -21.87 -14.84
CA ILE A 14 -10.89 -22.39 -14.44
C ILE A 14 -11.93 -21.67 -15.31
N ALA A 15 -11.67 -21.63 -16.60
CA ALA A 15 -12.65 -21.22 -17.57
C ALA A 15 -13.62 -22.39 -17.81
N ARG A 16 -14.75 -22.37 -17.12
CA ARG A 16 -15.91 -23.10 -17.62
C ARG A 16 -16.43 -22.37 -18.85
N PRO A 17 -16.67 -23.05 -19.98
CA PRO A 17 -16.92 -22.40 -21.28
C PRO A 17 -18.17 -21.50 -21.34
N ASP A 18 -19.08 -21.57 -20.37
CA ASP A 18 -20.41 -20.96 -20.46
C ASP A 18 -20.74 -19.91 -19.37
N THR A 19 -19.77 -19.49 -18.58
CA THR A 19 -20.04 -18.42 -17.61
C THR A 19 -19.24 -17.20 -17.95
N LYS A 20 -19.91 -16.07 -18.24
CA LYS A 20 -19.32 -14.72 -18.37
C LYS A 20 -18.67 -14.22 -17.05
N ILE A 21 -18.44 -15.12 -16.13
CA ILE A 21 -18.03 -14.84 -14.77
C ILE A 21 -16.58 -15.30 -14.63
N HIS A 22 -15.74 -14.38 -14.23
CA HIS A 22 -14.33 -14.51 -13.82
C HIS A 22 -13.32 -14.26 -14.93
N ARG A 23 -13.18 -12.99 -15.29
CA ARG A 23 -11.88 -12.53 -15.80
C ARG A 23 -10.93 -12.51 -14.59
N PRO A 24 -9.77 -13.19 -14.67
CA PRO A 24 -8.79 -13.05 -13.60
C PRO A 24 -8.38 -11.58 -13.50
N VAL A 25 -8.54 -11.00 -12.32
CA VAL A 25 -7.98 -9.67 -12.03
C VAL A 25 -6.48 -9.86 -11.91
N VAL A 26 -5.74 -9.35 -12.87
CA VAL A 26 -4.29 -9.38 -12.87
C VAL A 26 -3.82 -8.04 -12.30
N GLY A 27 -3.07 -8.09 -11.22
CA GLY A 27 -2.53 -6.91 -10.56
C GLY A 27 -3.04 -6.78 -9.11
N MET A 28 -2.31 -6.01 -8.35
CA MET A 28 -2.64 -5.71 -6.97
C MET A 28 -3.06 -4.24 -6.88
N PRO A 29 -4.10 -3.89 -6.10
CA PRO A 29 -4.55 -2.50 -5.97
C PRO A 29 -3.49 -1.67 -5.26
N GLY A 30 -2.49 -1.23 -6.02
CA GLY A 30 -1.37 -0.43 -5.57
C GLY A 30 -1.39 0.96 -6.15
N ILE A 31 -0.83 1.89 -5.40
CA ILE A 31 -0.64 3.28 -5.80
C ILE A 31 0.79 3.71 -5.59
N SER A 32 1.25 4.65 -6.42
CA SER A 32 2.55 5.29 -6.23
C SER A 32 2.34 6.59 -5.47
N VAL A 33 3.13 6.80 -4.42
CA VAL A 33 3.09 8.01 -3.59
C VAL A 33 4.48 8.58 -3.41
N LYS A 34 4.55 9.87 -3.08
CA LYS A 34 5.78 10.53 -2.69
C LYS A 34 5.71 10.90 -1.21
N ILE A 35 6.77 10.59 -0.46
CA ILE A 35 6.97 11.02 0.93
C ILE A 35 8.38 11.63 1.00
N GLY A 36 8.47 12.88 1.45
CA GLY A 36 9.71 13.63 1.32
C GLY A 36 10.10 13.75 -0.17
N ASP A 37 11.33 13.41 -0.51
CA ASP A 37 11.84 13.44 -1.88
C ASP A 37 11.76 12.10 -2.63
N HIS A 38 11.32 11.04 -1.96
CA HIS A 38 11.30 9.69 -2.51
C HIS A 38 9.91 9.21 -2.94
N CYS A 39 9.89 8.39 -3.99
CA CYS A 39 8.69 7.71 -4.47
C CYS A 39 8.63 6.28 -3.91
N TYR A 40 7.47 5.90 -3.43
CA TYR A 40 7.21 4.58 -2.87
C TYR A 40 5.95 3.98 -3.48
N HIS A 41 5.84 2.67 -3.38
CA HIS A 41 4.61 1.97 -3.71
C HIS A 41 3.87 1.56 -2.44
N GLY A 42 2.57 1.71 -2.46
CA GLY A 42 1.70 1.30 -1.37
C GLY A 42 0.55 0.44 -1.85
N LEU A 43 0.29 -0.63 -1.10
CA LEU A 43 -0.85 -1.49 -1.31
C LEU A 43 -2.09 -0.89 -0.66
N CYS A 44 -3.17 -0.77 -1.41
CA CYS A 44 -4.49 -0.44 -0.89
C CYS A 44 -5.15 -1.69 -0.32
N ASP A 45 -5.16 -1.84 1.00
CA ASP A 45 -5.67 -3.01 1.72
C ASP A 45 -6.90 -2.66 2.57
N ILE A 46 -8.09 -2.93 2.04
CA ILE A 46 -9.35 -2.71 2.76
C ILE A 46 -9.51 -3.60 4.01
N GLY A 47 -8.77 -4.71 4.07
CA GLY A 47 -8.72 -5.59 5.25
C GLY A 47 -7.93 -5.00 6.40
N ALA A 48 -7.01 -4.08 6.13
CA ALA A 48 -6.21 -3.43 7.16
C ALA A 48 -7.00 -2.34 7.90
N SER A 49 -6.99 -2.39 9.23
CA SER A 49 -7.63 -1.37 10.08
C SER A 49 -6.79 -0.12 10.25
N VAL A 50 -5.52 -0.17 9.89
CA VAL A 50 -4.52 0.90 10.02
C VAL A 50 -3.62 0.92 8.80
N SER A 51 -2.96 2.06 8.55
CA SER A 51 -1.86 2.11 7.60
C SER A 51 -0.55 1.77 8.30
N ALA A 52 0.39 1.16 7.60
CA ALA A 52 1.62 0.67 8.19
C ALA A 52 2.81 0.77 7.24
N ILE A 53 3.99 0.94 7.84
CA ILE A 53 5.29 0.92 7.15
C ILE A 53 6.30 0.08 7.95
N PRO A 54 7.32 -0.51 7.30
CA PRO A 54 8.42 -1.15 8.00
C PRO A 54 9.35 -0.12 8.64
N TYR A 55 10.02 -0.50 9.72
CA TYR A 55 10.98 0.37 10.42
C TYR A 55 12.10 0.88 9.49
N LYS A 56 12.55 0.05 8.56
CA LYS A 56 13.54 0.46 7.55
C LYS A 56 13.05 1.67 6.75
N LEU A 57 11.81 1.63 6.26
CA LEU A 57 11.23 2.74 5.50
C LEU A 57 11.05 3.99 6.37
N TYR A 58 10.63 3.83 7.62
CA TYR A 58 10.59 4.94 8.58
C TYR A 58 11.97 5.63 8.69
N GLN A 59 13.06 4.85 8.83
CA GLN A 59 14.41 5.40 8.91
C GLN A 59 14.81 6.15 7.62
N GLU A 60 14.45 5.62 6.44
CA GLU A 60 14.69 6.28 5.16
C GLU A 60 13.95 7.64 5.09
N ILE A 61 12.67 7.65 5.42
CA ILE A 61 11.86 8.87 5.42
C ILE A 61 12.42 9.91 6.41
N MET A 62 12.85 9.49 7.59
CA MET A 62 13.39 10.37 8.63
C MET A 62 14.69 11.05 8.25
N ASN A 63 15.47 10.47 7.33
CA ASN A 63 16.66 11.12 6.81
C ASN A 63 16.35 12.32 5.91
N ASP A 64 15.14 12.36 5.32
CA ASP A 64 14.76 13.35 4.32
C ASP A 64 13.85 14.45 4.86
N ILE A 65 13.11 14.17 5.91
CA ILE A 65 12.18 15.12 6.53
C ILE A 65 12.66 15.52 7.92
N ALA A 66 12.06 16.58 8.48
CA ALA A 66 12.38 16.99 9.86
C ALA A 66 12.13 15.82 10.83
N PRO A 67 13.01 15.65 11.84
CA PRO A 67 12.88 14.57 12.79
C PRO A 67 11.50 14.58 13.45
N ALA A 68 10.75 13.51 13.27
CA ALA A 68 9.51 13.24 13.98
C ALA A 68 9.70 11.93 14.77
N GLU A 69 9.45 11.98 16.05
CA GLU A 69 9.63 10.81 16.90
C GLU A 69 8.52 9.80 16.68
N ILE A 70 8.86 8.51 16.83
CA ILE A 70 7.85 7.47 16.97
C ILE A 70 7.21 7.63 18.34
N GLU A 71 5.91 7.80 18.39
CA GLU A 71 5.15 7.79 19.63
C GLU A 71 4.91 6.35 20.09
N ASP A 72 5.11 6.09 21.37
CA ASP A 72 4.77 4.80 21.96
C ASP A 72 3.26 4.55 21.87
N ILE A 73 2.89 3.33 21.57
CA ILE A 73 1.49 2.92 21.47
C ILE A 73 1.29 1.52 22.07
N ASP A 74 0.30 1.38 22.92
CA ASP A 74 -0.08 0.09 23.50
C ASP A 74 -1.20 -0.57 22.68
N VAL A 75 -0.80 -1.12 21.53
CA VAL A 75 -1.70 -1.86 20.65
C VAL A 75 -1.05 -3.13 20.15
N THR A 76 -1.88 -4.10 19.84
CA THR A 76 -1.48 -5.35 19.19
C THR A 76 -2.21 -5.51 17.88
N ILE A 77 -1.48 -5.80 16.81
CA ILE A 77 -2.03 -6.04 15.48
C ILE A 77 -2.20 -7.55 15.28
N LYS A 78 -3.39 -7.95 14.87
CA LYS A 78 -3.66 -9.31 14.44
C LYS A 78 -3.49 -9.41 12.92
N LEU A 79 -2.61 -10.29 12.49
CA LEU A 79 -2.35 -10.57 11.08
C LEU A 79 -3.37 -11.56 10.49
N ALA A 80 -3.44 -11.64 9.16
CA ALA A 80 -4.32 -12.56 8.46
C ALA A 80 -4.06 -14.05 8.79
N ASN A 81 -2.81 -14.42 9.09
CA ASN A 81 -2.40 -15.74 9.52
C ASN A 81 -2.71 -16.02 11.00
N ARG A 82 -3.42 -15.12 11.69
CA ARG A 82 -3.77 -15.12 13.11
C ARG A 82 -2.61 -14.85 14.08
N ASP A 83 -1.41 -14.64 13.61
CA ASP A 83 -0.32 -14.17 14.45
C ASP A 83 -0.60 -12.75 14.95
N THR A 84 0.01 -12.41 16.07
CA THR A 84 -0.07 -11.07 16.65
C THR A 84 1.31 -10.45 16.67
N ILE A 85 1.38 -9.16 16.34
CA ILE A 85 2.60 -8.37 16.42
C ILE A 85 2.32 -7.08 17.18
N SER A 86 3.33 -6.62 17.93
CA SER A 86 3.32 -5.27 18.52
C SER A 86 4.10 -4.35 17.59
N PRO A 87 3.53 -3.22 17.18
CA PRO A 87 4.29 -2.21 16.42
C PRO A 87 5.39 -1.61 17.31
N ILE A 88 6.40 -1.03 16.68
CA ILE A 88 7.42 -0.22 17.40
C ILE A 88 6.77 1.05 17.95
N GLY A 89 5.78 1.59 17.26
CA GLY A 89 5.02 2.75 17.65
C GLY A 89 4.26 3.33 16.47
N ILE A 90 3.83 4.57 16.59
CA ILE A 90 3.09 5.28 15.55
C ILE A 90 3.88 6.50 15.08
N PHE A 91 3.94 6.66 13.76
CA PHE A 91 4.52 7.81 13.06
C PHE A 91 3.39 8.66 12.51
N ARG A 92 3.18 9.84 13.11
CA ARG A 92 1.99 10.67 12.86
C ARG A 92 2.20 11.73 11.81
N ASP A 93 1.08 12.16 11.24
CA ASP A 93 0.96 13.34 10.37
C ASP A 93 1.97 13.35 9.21
N VAL A 94 2.32 12.19 8.70
CA VAL A 94 3.24 12.07 7.56
C VAL A 94 2.57 12.64 6.32
N GLU A 95 3.15 13.69 5.73
CA GLU A 95 2.64 14.23 4.48
C GLU A 95 2.90 13.24 3.35
N VAL A 96 1.83 12.73 2.78
CA VAL A 96 1.86 11.82 1.63
C VAL A 96 1.32 12.57 0.40
N LEU A 97 2.09 12.59 -0.66
CA LEU A 97 1.68 13.12 -1.96
C LEU A 97 1.26 11.99 -2.89
N CYS A 98 0.00 11.98 -3.27
CA CYS A 98 -0.65 11.00 -4.11
C CYS A 98 -1.15 11.68 -5.40
N GLY A 99 -0.39 11.57 -6.48
CA GLY A 99 -0.62 12.40 -7.65
C GLY A 99 -0.39 13.88 -7.33
N LYS A 100 -1.46 14.68 -7.29
CA LYS A 100 -1.43 16.09 -6.88
C LYS A 100 -1.97 16.33 -5.47
N ILE A 101 -2.49 15.28 -4.84
CA ILE A 101 -3.19 15.34 -3.57
C ILE A 101 -2.20 15.15 -2.44
N LYS A 102 -2.11 16.14 -1.55
CA LYS A 102 -1.36 16.07 -0.30
C LYS A 102 -2.33 15.80 0.85
N TYR A 103 -2.01 14.82 1.67
CA TYR A 103 -2.81 14.50 2.85
C TYR A 103 -1.93 13.93 3.96
N PRO A 104 -2.26 14.19 5.24
CA PRO A 104 -1.56 13.60 6.36
C PRO A 104 -2.00 12.15 6.56
N THR A 105 -1.06 11.30 6.92
CA THR A 105 -1.30 9.88 7.20
C THR A 105 -0.53 9.47 8.44
N ASP A 106 -1.20 8.77 9.34
CA ASP A 106 -0.57 8.09 10.45
C ASP A 106 -0.17 6.66 10.03
N PHE A 107 1.06 6.28 10.31
CA PHE A 107 1.55 4.95 10.04
C PHE A 107 1.95 4.22 11.31
N LEU A 108 1.49 2.99 11.49
CA LEU A 108 2.13 2.08 12.43
C LEU A 108 3.47 1.63 11.89
N VAL A 109 4.50 1.72 12.70
CA VAL A 109 5.85 1.28 12.34
C VAL A 109 6.07 -0.14 12.82
N LEU A 110 6.33 -1.05 11.89
CA LEU A 110 6.46 -2.47 12.14
C LEU A 110 7.92 -2.92 12.12
N GLY A 111 8.32 -3.70 13.12
CA GLY A 111 9.69 -4.22 13.25
C GLY A 111 10.02 -5.38 12.32
N SER A 112 9.01 -6.02 11.70
CA SER A 112 9.21 -7.13 10.81
C SER A 112 9.51 -6.67 9.38
N PRO A 113 10.33 -7.41 8.62
CA PRO A 113 10.55 -7.12 7.22
C PRO A 113 9.24 -7.25 6.45
N GLN A 114 8.95 -6.24 5.64
CA GLN A 114 7.86 -6.22 4.68
C GLN A 114 8.42 -6.43 3.26
N ASP A 115 7.53 -6.52 2.30
CA ASP A 115 7.91 -6.64 0.90
C ASP A 115 8.62 -5.33 0.45
N ASP A 116 9.87 -5.44 0.02
CA ASP A 116 10.65 -4.28 -0.46
C ASP A 116 10.01 -3.64 -1.71
N PHE A 117 9.22 -4.39 -2.47
CA PHE A 117 8.52 -3.89 -3.65
C PHE A 117 7.36 -2.96 -3.29
N CYS A 118 6.58 -3.30 -2.27
CA CYS A 118 5.41 -2.54 -1.86
C CYS A 118 5.41 -2.37 -0.33
N PRO A 119 6.31 -1.51 0.18
CA PRO A 119 6.56 -1.43 1.61
C PRO A 119 5.42 -0.80 2.40
N ILE A 120 4.59 0.02 1.76
CA ILE A 120 3.51 0.75 2.43
C ILE A 120 2.21 -0.05 2.34
N ILE A 121 1.50 -0.13 3.45
CA ILE A 121 0.11 -0.61 3.50
C ILE A 121 -0.78 0.58 3.81
N PHE A 122 -1.69 0.88 2.90
CA PHE A 122 -2.76 1.84 3.12
C PHE A 122 -4.01 1.10 3.58
N GLY A 123 -4.40 1.33 4.84
CA GLY A 123 -5.58 0.74 5.45
C GLY A 123 -6.83 1.63 5.34
N ARG A 124 -7.90 1.23 6.02
CA ARG A 124 -9.18 1.96 6.01
C ARG A 124 -9.11 3.44 6.38
N PRO A 125 -8.21 3.93 7.29
CA PRO A 125 -8.06 5.36 7.52
C PRO A 125 -7.69 6.13 6.25
N PHE A 126 -6.77 5.60 5.44
CA PHE A 126 -6.44 6.17 4.13
C PHE A 126 -7.67 6.24 3.23
N PHE A 127 -8.41 5.12 3.06
CA PHE A 127 -9.61 5.09 2.21
C PHE A 127 -10.64 6.13 2.62
N ASN A 128 -10.81 6.32 3.93
CA ASN A 128 -11.74 7.32 4.45
C ASN A 128 -11.26 8.75 4.19
N THR A 129 -9.96 9.03 4.38
CA THR A 129 -9.40 10.37 4.23
C THR A 129 -9.43 10.85 2.78
N VAL A 130 -9.07 9.99 1.83
CA VAL A 130 -8.98 10.36 0.40
C VAL A 130 -10.16 9.82 -0.41
N ASN A 131 -11.26 9.43 0.25
CA ASN A 131 -12.45 8.87 -0.41
C ASN A 131 -12.07 7.84 -1.50
N ALA A 132 -11.14 6.94 -1.15
CA ALA A 132 -10.58 5.99 -2.10
C ALA A 132 -11.62 4.98 -2.58
N LYS A 133 -11.60 4.68 -3.87
CA LYS A 133 -12.45 3.68 -4.51
C LYS A 133 -11.61 2.75 -5.35
N ILE A 134 -11.80 1.45 -5.18
CA ILE A 134 -11.15 0.43 -5.99
C ILE A 134 -12.16 -0.12 -6.99
N ASP A 135 -11.89 0.07 -8.27
CA ASP A 135 -12.65 -0.52 -9.37
C ASP A 135 -11.86 -1.71 -9.92
N CYS A 136 -12.30 -2.92 -9.56
CA CYS A 136 -11.65 -4.15 -10.00
C CYS A 136 -11.86 -4.45 -11.48
N GLU A 137 -12.94 -3.96 -12.09
CA GLU A 137 -13.21 -4.16 -13.53
C GLU A 137 -12.27 -3.28 -14.36
N LYS A 138 -12.14 -2.01 -14.01
CA LYS A 138 -11.23 -1.06 -14.67
C LYS A 138 -9.78 -1.24 -14.22
N GLN A 139 -9.57 -1.90 -13.09
CA GLN A 139 -8.27 -2.01 -12.41
C GLN A 139 -7.70 -0.65 -12.04
N THR A 140 -8.54 0.19 -11.43
CA THR A 140 -8.15 1.53 -10.98
C THR A 140 -8.40 1.73 -9.48
N VAL A 141 -7.59 2.62 -8.90
CA VAL A 141 -7.84 3.20 -7.59
C VAL A 141 -8.05 4.69 -7.80
N ASP A 142 -9.27 5.17 -7.52
CA ASP A 142 -9.60 6.58 -7.55
C ASP A 142 -9.46 7.16 -6.15
N VAL A 143 -8.80 8.29 -6.02
CA VAL A 143 -8.65 9.03 -4.77
C VAL A 143 -9.10 10.47 -4.97
N SER A 144 -9.71 11.06 -3.94
CA SER A 144 -10.11 12.46 -3.93
C SER A 144 -9.97 13.08 -2.55
N PHE A 145 -9.54 14.33 -2.49
CA PHE A 145 -9.40 15.10 -1.26
C PHE A 145 -9.65 16.58 -1.58
N GLY A 146 -10.65 17.18 -0.94
CA GLY A 146 -11.13 18.50 -1.34
C GLY A 146 -11.64 18.49 -2.78
N ASP A 147 -11.18 19.43 -3.59
CA ASP A 147 -11.54 19.55 -5.01
C ASP A 147 -10.60 18.78 -5.95
N GLU A 148 -9.57 18.15 -5.40
CA GLU A 148 -8.58 17.39 -6.18
C GLU A 148 -8.97 15.91 -6.28
N SER A 149 -8.71 15.33 -7.45
CA SER A 149 -8.88 13.89 -7.69
C SER A 149 -7.77 13.32 -8.56
N HIS A 150 -7.49 12.03 -8.38
CA HIS A 150 -6.50 11.32 -9.18
C HIS A 150 -6.89 9.84 -9.33
N GLU A 151 -6.68 9.29 -10.53
CA GLU A 151 -6.90 7.87 -10.84
C GLU A 151 -5.57 7.17 -11.02
N PHE A 152 -5.37 6.05 -10.33
CA PHE A 152 -4.22 5.16 -10.49
C PHE A 152 -4.65 3.89 -11.20
N ASN A 153 -3.98 3.53 -12.27
CA ASN A 153 -4.22 2.25 -12.94
C ASN A 153 -3.26 1.20 -12.40
N PHE A 154 -3.80 0.15 -11.78
CA PHE A 154 -3.00 -0.93 -11.21
C PHE A 154 -2.92 -2.19 -12.10
N SER A 155 -3.46 -2.15 -13.32
CA SER A 155 -3.37 -3.30 -14.25
C SER A 155 -1.93 -3.72 -14.52
N LYS A 156 -1.01 -2.76 -14.49
CA LYS A 156 0.42 -2.94 -14.65
C LYS A 156 1.19 -3.04 -13.33
N PHE A 157 0.52 -2.85 -12.21
CA PHE A 157 1.14 -2.89 -10.90
C PHE A 157 1.40 -4.35 -10.49
N SER A 158 2.45 -4.91 -11.03
CA SER A 158 2.88 -6.26 -10.74
C SER A 158 4.39 -6.32 -10.55
N ARG A 159 4.85 -7.20 -9.66
CA ARG A 159 6.26 -7.39 -9.35
C ARG A 159 7.14 -7.57 -10.59
N LYS A 160 6.66 -8.32 -11.60
CA LYS A 160 7.41 -8.58 -12.83
C LYS A 160 7.59 -7.38 -13.76
N LEU A 161 6.64 -6.45 -13.76
CA LEU A 161 6.71 -5.25 -14.58
C LEU A 161 7.63 -4.20 -13.95
N HIS A 162 7.61 -4.12 -12.63
CA HIS A 162 8.45 -3.18 -11.89
C HIS A 162 9.94 -3.50 -12.03
N GLU A 163 10.33 -4.78 -12.00
CA GLU A 163 11.72 -5.17 -12.24
C GLU A 163 12.24 -4.71 -13.61
N LYS A 164 11.36 -4.63 -14.63
CA LYS A 164 11.72 -4.11 -15.95
C LYS A 164 11.81 -2.58 -15.98
N GLU A 165 10.86 -1.88 -15.36
CA GLU A 165 10.86 -0.42 -15.32
C GLU A 165 12.03 0.14 -14.50
N PHE A 166 12.44 -0.54 -13.43
CA PHE A 166 13.63 -0.17 -12.65
C PHE A 166 14.93 -0.35 -13.42
N LEU A 167 15.01 -1.37 -14.30
CA LEU A 167 16.17 -1.60 -15.16
C LEU A 167 16.25 -0.62 -16.33
N GLU A 168 15.13 -0.03 -16.73
CA GLU A 168 15.07 0.97 -17.80
C GLU A 168 15.28 2.42 -17.30
N MET A 169 15.18 2.64 -15.98
CA MET A 169 15.37 3.96 -15.34
C MET A 169 16.81 4.20 -14.82
N ASN A 170 17.68 3.18 -14.84
CA ASN A 170 19.09 3.23 -14.50
C ASN A 170 19.97 2.98 -15.73
#